data_de50a0794b3b7a2c999fc29a3b651e70
#
_entry.id   de50a0794b3b7a2c999fc29a3b651e70
#
_cell.length_a   1.000
_cell.length_b   1.000
_cell.length_c   1.000
_cell.angle_alpha   90.00
_cell.angle_beta   90.00
_cell.angle_gamma   90.00
#
_symmetry.space_group_name_H-M   'P 1'
#
loop_
_entity.id
_entity.type
_entity.pdbx_description
1 polymer ?
#
loop_
_entity_poly.entity_id
_entity_poly.type
_entity_poly.pdbx_seq_one_letter_code
_entity_poly.pdbx_strand_id
1 'polypeptide(L)'
;TTIRRYVETDTGHRVPNHKSKCRHLHGHRYRFEAEIEGDVVTVSGVSDEGMLMDFSDISRVLMEHVHDVIDHAFVVYEGDEEARRACELMGDEHRTVVVPFIPTAENLAKWAFEAVAPHISSTYGNKLRLVAMHCRETPKSIATWRPKLT
;
A
#
# COMPACT_ATOMS: atom_id res chain seq x y z
N THR A 1 6.38 8.57 19.76
CA THR A 1 5.45 7.43 19.73
C THR A 1 5.20 7.01 18.28
N THR A 2 5.06 5.71 18.05
CA THR A 2 4.74 5.14 16.73
C THR A 2 3.47 4.32 16.85
N ILE A 3 2.57 4.49 15.89
CA ILE A 3 1.37 3.66 15.74
C ILE A 3 1.35 2.99 14.38
N ARG A 4 0.61 1.88 14.27
CA ARG A 4 0.46 1.12 13.03
C ARG A 4 -1.00 0.78 12.77
N ARG A 5 -1.38 0.82 11.52
CA ARG A 5 -2.69 0.39 11.03
C ARG A 5 -2.53 -0.27 9.67
N TYR A 6 -3.33 -1.30 9.39
CA TYR A 6 -3.28 -1.99 8.11
C TYR A 6 -4.65 -2.13 7.46
N VAL A 7 -4.60 -2.37 6.15
CA VAL A 7 -5.71 -2.87 5.33
C VAL A 7 -5.25 -4.12 4.59
N GLU A 8 -6.19 -4.97 4.19
CA GLU A 8 -5.91 -6.16 3.40
C GLU A 8 -6.59 -6.05 2.04
N THR A 9 -5.90 -6.53 1.00
CA THR A 9 -6.43 -6.59 -0.36
C THR A 9 -6.22 -7.99 -0.95
N ASP A 10 -7.18 -8.46 -1.72
CA ASP A 10 -7.00 -9.64 -2.56
C ASP A 10 -6.61 -9.17 -3.95
N THR A 11 -5.34 -9.36 -4.31
CA THR A 11 -4.76 -8.72 -5.50
C THR A 11 -3.98 -9.73 -6.32
N GLY A 12 -4.20 -9.73 -7.63
CA GLY A 12 -3.46 -10.54 -8.58
C GLY A 12 -2.24 -9.83 -9.12
N HIS A 13 -1.22 -10.59 -9.45
CA HIS A 13 -0.01 -10.09 -10.10
C HIS A 13 0.81 -11.23 -10.75
N ARG A 14 1.87 -10.86 -11.43
CA ARG A 14 3.01 -11.73 -11.75
C ARG A 14 4.30 -10.90 -11.75
N VAL A 15 5.41 -11.60 -11.57
CA VAL A 15 6.75 -11.03 -11.74
C VAL A 15 7.27 -11.51 -13.10
N PRO A 16 7.22 -10.68 -14.17
CA PRO A 16 7.67 -11.11 -15.49
C PRO A 16 9.16 -11.44 -15.48
N ASN A 17 9.56 -12.40 -16.30
CA ASN A 17 10.96 -12.87 -16.42
C ASN A 17 11.54 -13.54 -15.18
N HIS A 18 10.75 -13.80 -14.16
CA HIS A 18 11.22 -14.50 -12.97
C HIS A 18 11.51 -15.98 -13.27
N LYS A 19 12.54 -16.54 -12.64
CA LYS A 19 12.99 -17.92 -12.87
C LYS A 19 12.04 -18.96 -12.26
N SER A 20 11.29 -18.59 -11.21
CA SER A 20 10.42 -19.49 -10.47
C SER A 20 8.94 -19.21 -10.73
N LYS A 21 8.08 -19.83 -9.92
CA LYS A 21 6.62 -19.80 -10.04
C LYS A 21 5.97 -18.42 -10.02
N CYS A 22 6.64 -17.40 -9.49
CA CYS A 22 6.10 -16.03 -9.47
C CYS A 22 5.91 -15.40 -10.85
N ARG A 23 6.46 -16.01 -11.90
CA ARG A 23 6.19 -15.62 -13.30
C ARG A 23 4.78 -15.98 -13.78
N HIS A 24 4.11 -16.88 -13.07
CA HIS A 24 2.74 -17.27 -13.40
C HIS A 24 1.72 -16.27 -12.87
N LEU A 25 0.56 -16.21 -13.51
CA LEU A 25 -0.56 -15.42 -13.00
C LEU A 25 -1.04 -16.02 -11.67
N HIS A 26 -1.04 -15.24 -10.62
CA HIS A 26 -1.45 -15.65 -9.27
C HIS A 26 -1.84 -14.43 -8.45
N GLY A 27 -2.15 -14.62 -7.21
CA GLY A 27 -2.49 -13.53 -6.30
C GLY A 27 -2.22 -13.89 -4.86
N HIS A 28 -2.33 -12.86 -4.04
CA HIS A 28 -2.16 -12.95 -2.60
C HIS A 28 -3.20 -12.12 -1.88
N ARG A 29 -3.44 -12.43 -0.62
CA ARG A 29 -4.01 -11.48 0.31
C ARG A 29 -2.89 -10.62 0.87
N TYR A 30 -2.69 -9.48 0.26
CA TYR A 30 -1.71 -8.50 0.71
C TYR A 30 -2.21 -7.78 1.97
N ARG A 31 -1.27 -7.47 2.86
CA ARG A 31 -1.52 -6.56 3.97
C ARG A 31 -0.60 -5.36 3.84
N PHE A 32 -1.20 -4.18 3.74
CA PHE A 32 -0.48 -2.91 3.72
C PHE A 32 -0.63 -2.25 5.08
N GLU A 33 0.47 -2.11 5.81
CA GLU A 33 0.50 -1.54 7.15
C GLU A 33 1.29 -0.24 7.15
N ALA A 34 0.63 0.85 7.46
CA ALA A 34 1.24 2.16 7.64
C ALA A 34 1.83 2.28 9.04
N GLU A 35 3.07 2.76 9.14
CA GLU A 35 3.74 3.10 10.40
C GLU A 35 3.89 4.61 10.48
N ILE A 36 3.25 5.23 11.47
CA ILE A 36 3.18 6.68 11.65
C ILE A 36 3.80 7.06 12.97
N GLU A 37 4.66 8.08 12.97
CA GLU A 37 5.37 8.59 14.11
C GLU A 37 4.95 10.03 14.41
N GLY A 38 4.90 10.36 15.68
CA GLY A 38 4.61 11.70 16.16
C GLY A 38 4.54 11.77 17.68
N ASP A 39 4.12 12.92 18.16
CA ASP A 39 3.90 13.16 19.59
C ASP A 39 2.43 12.98 19.96
N VAL A 40 2.21 12.40 21.13
CA VAL A 40 0.87 12.24 21.70
C VAL A 40 0.29 13.62 22.03
N VAL A 41 -0.97 13.84 21.68
CA VAL A 41 -1.69 15.08 22.01
C VAL A 41 -1.87 15.18 23.53
N THR A 42 -1.39 16.28 24.09
CA THR A 42 -1.47 16.53 25.55
C THR A 42 -2.40 17.68 25.93
N VAL A 43 -3.08 18.27 24.94
CA VAL A 43 -4.05 19.34 25.18
C VAL A 43 -5.27 18.76 25.85
N SER A 44 -5.57 19.26 27.06
CA SER A 44 -6.70 18.76 27.86
C SER A 44 -8.04 19.12 27.26
N GLY A 45 -8.96 18.18 27.24
CA GLY A 45 -10.34 18.38 26.83
C GLY A 45 -10.61 18.34 25.32
N VAL A 46 -9.58 18.11 24.49
CA VAL A 46 -9.78 17.89 23.06
C VAL A 46 -10.07 16.40 22.77
N SER A 47 -10.73 16.14 21.66
CA SER A 47 -11.20 14.80 21.29
C SER A 47 -10.10 13.75 21.19
N ASP A 48 -8.90 14.15 20.77
CA ASP A 48 -7.74 13.29 20.53
C ASP A 48 -6.70 13.34 21.66
N GLU A 49 -7.07 13.90 22.85
CA GLU A 49 -6.20 13.88 24.02
C GLU A 49 -5.73 12.47 24.35
N GLY A 50 -4.43 12.29 24.50
CA GLY A 50 -3.81 10.99 24.76
C GLY A 50 -3.56 10.12 23.53
N MET A 51 -3.92 10.59 22.34
CA MET A 51 -3.71 9.89 21.08
C MET A 51 -2.61 10.57 20.26
N LEU A 52 -1.99 9.80 19.36
CA LEU A 52 -1.18 10.37 18.28
C LEU A 52 -2.10 10.83 17.15
N MET A 53 -3.04 9.98 16.77
CA MET A 53 -4.18 10.23 15.89
C MET A 53 -5.21 9.12 16.05
N ASP A 54 -6.43 9.34 15.58
CA ASP A 54 -7.45 8.29 15.56
C ASP A 54 -7.11 7.24 14.50
N PHE A 55 -7.17 5.95 14.87
CA PHE A 55 -6.95 4.85 13.94
C PHE A 55 -7.95 4.83 12.78
N SER A 56 -9.14 5.38 12.97
CA SER A 56 -10.14 5.48 11.89
C SER A 56 -9.70 6.41 10.77
N ASP A 57 -8.95 7.47 11.08
CA ASP A 57 -8.40 8.38 10.08
C ASP A 57 -7.35 7.72 9.21
N ILE A 58 -6.46 6.91 9.82
CA ILE A 58 -5.50 6.11 9.06
C ILE A 58 -6.24 5.08 8.19
N SER A 59 -7.24 4.43 8.76
CA SER A 59 -8.05 3.44 8.02
C SER A 59 -8.68 4.05 6.78
N ARG A 60 -9.26 5.24 6.91
CA ARG A 60 -9.90 5.94 5.77
C ARG A 60 -8.90 6.24 4.66
N VAL A 61 -7.71 6.74 4.99
CA VAL A 61 -6.65 7.02 4.01
C VAL A 61 -6.17 5.74 3.34
N LEU A 62 -5.94 4.67 4.09
CA LEU A 62 -5.52 3.38 3.54
C LEU A 62 -6.60 2.74 2.67
N MET A 63 -7.87 2.83 3.06
CA MET A 63 -8.98 2.32 2.27
C MET A 63 -9.10 3.07 0.94
N GLU A 64 -9.08 4.40 0.96
CA GLU A 64 -9.28 5.21 -0.25
C GLU A 64 -8.09 5.13 -1.22
N HIS A 65 -6.86 5.16 -0.72
CA HIS A 65 -5.65 5.32 -1.54
C HIS A 65 -4.88 4.02 -1.80
N VAL A 66 -5.17 2.95 -1.09
CA VAL A 66 -4.53 1.65 -1.27
C VAL A 66 -5.57 0.57 -1.56
N HIS A 67 -6.47 0.28 -0.62
CA HIS A 67 -7.45 -0.80 -0.74
C HIS A 67 -8.31 -0.65 -1.98
N ASP A 68 -9.03 0.47 -2.12
CA ASP A 68 -10.00 0.67 -3.20
C ASP A 68 -9.33 0.74 -4.59
N VAL A 69 -8.03 1.00 -4.63
CA VAL A 69 -7.27 1.05 -5.89
C VAL A 69 -6.97 -0.34 -6.42
N ILE A 70 -6.56 -1.28 -5.57
CA ILE A 70 -6.02 -2.58 -6.02
C ILE A 70 -6.78 -3.81 -5.51
N ASP A 71 -7.75 -3.65 -4.61
CA ASP A 71 -8.54 -4.79 -4.14
C ASP A 71 -9.35 -5.40 -5.29
N HIS A 72 -9.28 -6.72 -5.44
CA HIS A 72 -9.88 -7.46 -6.56
C HIS A 72 -9.42 -6.98 -7.94
N ALA A 73 -8.22 -6.41 -8.03
CA ALA A 73 -7.58 -6.01 -9.27
C ALA A 73 -6.42 -6.96 -9.63
N PHE A 74 -6.08 -6.99 -10.91
CA PHE A 74 -4.81 -7.53 -11.37
C PHE A 74 -3.86 -6.38 -11.64
N VAL A 75 -2.77 -6.31 -10.86
CA VAL A 75 -1.74 -5.28 -11.01
C VAL A 75 -0.69 -5.77 -12.00
N VAL A 76 -0.52 -5.04 -13.09
CA VAL A 76 0.36 -5.43 -14.19
C VAL A 76 1.38 -4.35 -14.49
N TYR A 77 2.63 -4.77 -14.67
CA TYR A 77 3.70 -3.88 -15.13
C TYR A 77 3.40 -3.40 -16.56
N GLU A 78 3.55 -2.11 -16.84
CA GLU A 78 3.29 -1.53 -18.16
C GLU A 78 4.11 -2.16 -19.29
N GLY A 79 5.32 -2.66 -19.00
CA GLY A 79 6.20 -3.36 -19.94
C GLY A 79 5.89 -4.86 -20.11
N ASP A 80 4.93 -5.41 -19.38
CA ASP A 80 4.52 -6.81 -19.47
C ASP A 80 3.40 -6.96 -20.49
N GLU A 81 3.77 -7.02 -21.77
CA GLU A 81 2.79 -7.09 -22.87
C GLU A 81 1.90 -8.32 -22.83
N GLU A 82 2.41 -9.49 -22.46
CA GLU A 82 1.62 -10.72 -22.38
C GLU A 82 0.53 -10.63 -21.31
N ALA A 83 0.88 -10.20 -20.10
CA ALA A 83 -0.09 -10.04 -19.02
C ALA A 83 -1.11 -8.94 -19.33
N ARG A 84 -0.68 -7.84 -19.96
CA ARG A 84 -1.57 -6.77 -20.40
C ARG A 84 -2.59 -7.29 -21.42
N ARG A 85 -2.14 -8.06 -22.42
CA ARG A 85 -3.03 -8.68 -23.41
C ARG A 85 -4.03 -9.63 -22.75
N ALA A 86 -3.58 -10.45 -21.81
CA ALA A 86 -4.46 -11.35 -21.07
C ALA A 86 -5.56 -10.59 -20.33
N CYS A 87 -5.22 -9.49 -19.68
CA CYS A 87 -6.20 -8.62 -19.03
C CYS A 87 -7.17 -7.96 -20.02
N GLU A 88 -6.69 -7.49 -21.17
CA GLU A 88 -7.51 -6.89 -22.21
C GLU A 88 -8.54 -7.88 -22.79
N LEU A 89 -8.17 -9.15 -22.94
CA LEU A 89 -9.07 -10.21 -23.38
C LEU A 89 -10.23 -10.47 -22.41
N MET A 90 -10.08 -10.11 -21.15
CA MET A 90 -11.16 -10.23 -20.15
C MET A 90 -12.24 -9.15 -20.28
N GLY A 91 -12.03 -8.13 -21.14
CA GLY A 91 -12.98 -7.06 -21.40
C GLY A 91 -12.80 -5.84 -20.50
N ASP A 92 -13.54 -4.78 -20.84
CA ASP A 92 -13.41 -3.46 -20.20
C ASP A 92 -13.82 -3.44 -18.72
N GLU A 93 -14.65 -4.39 -18.29
CA GLU A 93 -15.10 -4.49 -16.89
C GLU A 93 -14.08 -5.18 -15.98
N HIS A 94 -13.05 -5.79 -16.53
CA HIS A 94 -12.00 -6.41 -15.73
C HIS A 94 -11.17 -5.35 -15.02
N ARG A 95 -11.00 -5.52 -13.70
CA ARG A 95 -10.18 -4.59 -12.91
C ARG A 95 -8.69 -4.85 -13.14
N THR A 96 -8.14 -4.10 -14.06
CA THR A 96 -6.71 -4.11 -14.37
C THR A 96 -6.10 -2.78 -13.94
N VAL A 97 -5.03 -2.84 -13.15
CA VAL A 97 -4.25 -1.66 -12.73
C VAL A 97 -2.87 -1.76 -13.34
N VAL A 98 -2.61 -0.89 -14.33
CA VAL A 98 -1.29 -0.82 -14.99
C VAL A 98 -0.38 0.10 -14.18
N VAL A 99 0.79 -0.40 -13.83
CA VAL A 99 1.78 0.33 -13.03
C VAL A 99 3.12 0.43 -13.76
N PRO A 100 3.92 1.50 -13.51
CA PRO A 100 5.20 1.70 -14.19
C PRO A 100 6.36 0.92 -13.53
N PHE A 101 6.07 -0.09 -12.76
CA PHE A 101 7.05 -0.92 -12.06
C PHE A 101 6.64 -2.39 -12.03
N ILE A 102 7.59 -3.28 -11.84
CA ILE A 102 7.30 -4.69 -11.62
C ILE A 102 6.64 -4.84 -10.24
N PRO A 103 5.42 -5.43 -10.16
CA PRO A 103 4.61 -5.45 -8.93
C PRO A 103 5.09 -6.50 -7.92
N THR A 104 6.32 -6.34 -7.43
CA THR A 104 6.88 -7.07 -6.29
C THR A 104 6.39 -6.47 -4.98
N ALA A 105 6.49 -7.20 -3.88
CA ALA A 105 6.12 -6.68 -2.56
C ALA A 105 6.90 -5.41 -2.19
N GLU A 106 8.17 -5.33 -2.59
CA GLU A 106 9.05 -4.18 -2.37
C GLU A 106 8.54 -2.92 -3.09
N ASN A 107 8.20 -3.06 -4.37
CA ASN A 107 7.69 -1.96 -5.18
C ASN A 107 6.26 -1.57 -4.78
N LEU A 108 5.44 -2.53 -4.39
CA LEU A 108 4.10 -2.27 -3.87
C LEU A 108 4.15 -1.53 -2.52
N ALA A 109 5.11 -1.86 -1.64
CA ALA A 109 5.33 -1.13 -0.40
C ALA A 109 5.69 0.34 -0.68
N LYS A 110 6.59 0.59 -1.63
CA LYS A 110 6.95 1.94 -2.05
C LYS A 110 5.75 2.69 -2.62
N TRP A 111 5.03 2.07 -3.55
CA TRP A 111 3.84 2.65 -4.17
C TRP A 111 2.79 3.05 -3.11
N ALA A 112 2.49 2.16 -2.17
CA ALA A 112 1.52 2.43 -1.11
C ALA A 112 1.99 3.55 -0.17
N PHE A 113 3.29 3.61 0.13
CA PHE A 113 3.86 4.72 0.91
C PHE A 113 3.63 6.06 0.19
N GLU A 114 3.99 6.13 -1.09
CA GLU A 114 3.86 7.35 -1.91
C GLU A 114 2.40 7.76 -2.09
N ALA A 115 1.46 6.81 -2.11
CA ALA A 115 0.03 7.08 -2.17
C ALA A 115 -0.52 7.68 -0.86
N VAL A 116 0.00 7.28 0.29
CA VAL A 116 -0.51 7.65 1.63
C VAL A 116 0.17 8.89 2.19
N ALA A 117 1.49 9.03 2.01
CA ALA A 117 2.28 10.09 2.63
C ALA A 117 1.75 11.52 2.40
N PRO A 118 1.32 11.92 1.19
CA PRO A 118 0.78 13.26 0.96
C PRO A 118 -0.46 13.58 1.81
N HIS A 119 -1.30 12.57 2.07
CA HIS A 119 -2.53 12.73 2.85
C HIS A 119 -2.25 12.90 4.34
N ILE A 120 -1.21 12.25 4.86
CA ILE A 120 -0.77 12.46 6.24
C ILE A 120 -0.19 13.87 6.40
N SER A 121 0.71 14.28 5.51
CA SER A 121 1.34 15.61 5.59
C SER A 121 0.37 16.77 5.34
N SER A 122 -0.61 16.61 4.43
CA SER A 122 -1.62 17.66 4.17
C SER A 122 -2.58 17.87 5.34
N THR A 123 -2.91 16.81 6.08
CA THR A 123 -3.84 16.88 7.22
C THR A 123 -3.16 17.29 8.50
N TYR A 124 -1.96 16.78 8.79
CA TYR A 124 -1.29 16.91 10.08
C TYR A 124 0.00 17.74 10.02
N GLY A 125 0.43 18.15 8.82
CA GLY A 125 1.68 18.91 8.65
C GLY A 125 2.88 18.12 9.16
N ASN A 126 3.75 18.81 9.92
CA ASN A 126 4.95 18.21 10.50
C ASN A 126 4.72 17.51 11.85
N LYS A 127 3.48 17.50 12.35
CA LYS A 127 3.15 16.84 13.63
C LYS A 127 3.19 15.34 13.55
N LEU A 128 2.78 14.80 12.39
CA LEU A 128 2.79 13.37 12.12
C LEU A 128 3.57 13.07 10.85
N ARG A 129 4.26 11.95 10.85
CA ARG A 129 5.07 11.51 9.73
C ARG A 129 4.82 10.03 9.43
N LEU A 130 4.46 9.71 8.20
CA LEU A 130 4.52 8.33 7.73
C LEU A 130 5.99 7.93 7.61
N VAL A 131 6.44 6.96 8.40
CA VAL A 131 7.85 6.55 8.47
C VAL A 131 8.15 5.27 7.75
N ALA A 132 7.14 4.43 7.55
CA ALA A 132 7.27 3.19 6.78
C ALA A 132 5.93 2.71 6.23
N MET A 133 6.02 1.94 5.17
CA MET A 133 4.94 1.11 4.68
C MET A 133 5.43 -0.33 4.60
N HIS A 134 4.70 -1.23 5.24
CA HIS A 134 4.97 -2.66 5.23
C HIS A 134 3.98 -3.34 4.29
N CYS A 135 4.48 -4.08 3.31
CA CYS A 135 3.69 -4.92 2.42
C CYS A 135 3.94 -6.39 2.76
N ARG A 136 2.95 -7.01 3.36
CA ARG A 136 2.97 -8.45 3.64
C ARG A 136 2.32 -9.18 2.48
N GLU A 137 3.11 -9.87 1.68
CA GLU A 137 2.65 -10.67 0.54
C GLU A 137 2.04 -12.00 1.00
N THR A 138 2.69 -12.64 1.96
CA THR A 138 2.23 -13.84 2.65
C THR A 138 2.37 -13.66 4.15
N PRO A 139 1.80 -14.53 4.99
CA PRO A 139 2.02 -14.46 6.45
C PRO A 139 3.50 -14.51 6.87
N LYS A 140 4.37 -15.00 5.99
CA LYS A 140 5.81 -15.18 6.26
C LYS A 140 6.72 -14.17 5.58
N SER A 141 6.20 -13.36 4.65
CA SER A 141 7.03 -12.54 3.77
C SER A 141 6.57 -11.09 3.78
N ILE A 142 7.42 -10.21 4.28
CA ILE A 142 7.13 -8.78 4.44
C ILE A 142 8.24 -7.97 3.76
N ALA A 143 7.86 -7.05 2.90
CA ALA A 143 8.73 -5.99 2.42
C ALA A 143 8.40 -4.68 3.15
N THR A 144 9.39 -3.93 3.54
CA THR A 144 9.22 -2.63 4.19
C THR A 144 9.94 -1.57 3.39
N TRP A 145 9.21 -0.53 3.01
CA TRP A 145 9.81 0.65 2.41
C TRP A 145 9.85 1.80 3.42
N ARG A 146 11.03 2.45 3.49
CA ARG A 146 11.26 3.65 4.29
C ARG A 146 11.91 4.71 3.42
N PRO A 147 11.54 5.99 3.53
CA PRO A 147 12.27 7.04 2.85
C PRO A 147 13.71 7.10 3.38
N LYS A 148 14.66 7.38 2.48
CA LYS A 148 16.03 7.65 2.92
C LYS A 148 16.04 8.91 3.78
N LEU A 149 16.72 8.86 4.91
CA LEU A 149 17.00 10.06 5.70
C LEU A 149 17.94 10.96 4.87
N THR A 150 17.50 12.16 4.58
CA THR A 150 18.31 13.21 3.95
C THR A 150 19.13 13.93 5.01
#